data_74f760f7fd569da946fc4735592004cf
#
_entry.id   74f760f7fd569da946fc4735592004cf
#
_cell.length_a   1.000
_cell.length_b   1.000
_cell.length_c   1.000
_cell.angle_alpha   90.00
_cell.angle_beta   90.00
_cell.angle_gamma   90.00
#
_symmetry.space_group_name_H-M   'P 1'
#
loop_
_entity.id
_entity.type
_entity.pdbx_description
1 polymer ?
#
loop_
_entity_poly.entity_id
_entity_poly.type
_entity_poly.pdbx_seq_one_letter_code
_entity_poly.pdbx_strand_id
1 'polypeptide(L)'
;HNPPHPGETLREFFPEGMTVDAFAGRLGVSRVQLSRILNGRSGISADMAIRIGLLTRTTPESWLAGQTKWDLWQASRKPAPAIRPLGRAA
;
A
#
# COMPACT_ATOMS: atom_id res chain seq x y z
N HIS A 1 -16.19 4.94 -5.76
CA HIS A 1 -15.70 3.57 -5.58
C HIS A 1 -14.46 3.53 -4.69
N ASN A 2 -14.54 2.78 -3.61
CA ASN A 2 -13.45 2.65 -2.65
C ASN A 2 -12.43 1.64 -3.13
N PRO A 3 -11.19 2.03 -3.40
CA PRO A 3 -10.15 1.03 -3.59
C PRO A 3 -9.79 0.41 -2.24
N PRO A 4 -9.34 -0.84 -2.19
CA PRO A 4 -8.86 -1.41 -0.94
C PRO A 4 -7.52 -0.79 -0.55
N HIS A 5 -7.26 -0.72 0.75
CA HIS A 5 -5.90 -0.40 1.20
C HIS A 5 -5.00 -1.58 0.84
N PRO A 6 -3.76 -1.33 0.39
CA PRO A 6 -2.85 -2.43 0.05
C PRO A 6 -2.66 -3.46 1.17
N GLY A 7 -2.80 -3.05 2.43
CA GLY A 7 -2.72 -3.96 3.56
C GLY A 7 -3.80 -5.02 3.55
N GLU A 8 -5.00 -4.67 3.07
CA GLU A 8 -6.08 -5.65 2.95
C GLU A 8 -5.74 -6.69 1.89
N THR A 9 -5.20 -6.24 0.77
CA THR A 9 -4.78 -7.13 -0.30
C THR A 9 -3.64 -8.03 0.19
N LEU A 10 -2.72 -7.49 0.95
CA LEU A 10 -1.59 -8.26 1.47
C LEU A 10 -2.05 -9.39 2.39
N ARG A 11 -3.11 -9.18 3.17
CA ARG A 11 -3.65 -10.24 4.03
C ARG A 11 -4.05 -11.48 3.25
N GLU A 12 -4.48 -11.32 2.01
CA GLU A 12 -4.91 -12.43 1.17
C GLU A 12 -3.75 -13.35 0.77
N PHE A 13 -2.52 -12.87 0.90
CA PHE A 13 -1.33 -13.67 0.57
C PHE A 13 -0.77 -14.43 1.76
N PHE A 14 -1.35 -14.25 2.95
CA PHE A 14 -0.87 -14.98 4.13
C PHE A 14 -1.22 -16.45 3.99
N PRO A 15 -0.24 -17.35 4.12
CA PRO A 15 -0.56 -18.77 4.20
C PRO A 15 -1.44 -19.02 5.42
N GLU A 16 -2.29 -20.03 5.33
CA GLU A 16 -3.15 -20.40 6.43
C GLU A 16 -2.30 -20.72 7.66
N GLY A 17 -2.68 -20.13 8.79
CA GLY A 17 -2.00 -20.37 10.05
C GLY A 17 -0.72 -19.58 10.26
N MET A 18 -0.26 -18.80 9.26
CA MET A 18 0.95 -18.02 9.44
C MET A 18 0.67 -16.77 10.26
N THR A 19 1.49 -16.53 11.27
CA THR A 19 1.36 -15.34 12.11
C THR A 19 1.94 -14.11 11.44
N VAL A 20 1.54 -12.92 11.93
CA VAL A 20 2.11 -11.67 11.46
C VAL A 20 3.62 -11.64 11.70
N ASP A 21 4.06 -12.15 12.87
CA ASP A 21 5.48 -12.24 13.20
C ASP A 21 6.25 -13.06 12.16
N ALA A 22 5.73 -14.22 11.81
CA ALA A 22 6.39 -15.10 10.85
C ALA A 22 6.44 -14.45 9.46
N PHE A 23 5.35 -13.83 9.04
CA PHE A 23 5.31 -13.17 7.73
C PHE A 23 6.29 -12.00 7.69
N ALA A 24 6.34 -11.18 8.78
CA ALA A 24 7.29 -10.09 8.90
C ALA A 24 8.73 -10.58 8.80
N GLY A 25 9.03 -11.70 9.48
CA GLY A 25 10.35 -12.30 9.39
C GLY A 25 10.72 -12.70 7.96
N ARG A 26 9.77 -13.23 7.21
CA ARG A 26 9.99 -13.60 5.82
C ARG A 26 10.22 -12.38 4.94
N LEU A 27 9.60 -11.25 5.26
CA LEU A 27 9.81 -9.99 4.54
C LEU A 27 11.10 -9.28 4.98
N GLY A 28 11.66 -9.65 6.11
CA GLY A 28 12.82 -8.97 6.64
C GLY A 28 12.48 -7.61 7.26
N VAL A 29 11.29 -7.48 7.84
CA VAL A 29 10.84 -6.25 8.49
C VAL A 29 10.34 -6.58 9.90
N SER A 30 10.13 -5.55 10.72
CA SER A 30 9.62 -5.75 12.07
C SER A 30 8.13 -6.10 12.04
N ARG A 31 7.67 -6.78 13.09
CA ARG A 31 6.26 -7.07 13.26
C ARG A 31 5.43 -5.79 13.30
N VAL A 32 5.94 -4.77 13.99
CA VAL A 32 5.23 -3.49 14.10
C VAL A 32 5.06 -2.83 12.75
N GLN A 33 6.13 -2.83 11.94
CA GLN A 33 6.08 -2.25 10.60
C GLN A 33 5.03 -2.93 9.73
N LEU A 34 5.02 -4.27 9.73
CA LEU A 34 4.03 -5.02 8.96
C LEU A 34 2.62 -4.79 9.50
N SER A 35 2.45 -4.83 10.82
CA SER A 35 1.15 -4.63 11.45
C SER A 35 0.53 -3.29 11.07
N ARG A 36 1.35 -2.23 11.02
CA ARG A 36 0.84 -0.90 10.62
C ARG A 36 0.33 -0.90 9.18
N ILE A 37 1.00 -1.60 8.29
CA ILE A 37 0.54 -1.73 6.91
C ILE A 37 -0.77 -2.51 6.85
N LEU A 38 -0.83 -3.64 7.52
CA LEU A 38 -2.01 -4.50 7.51
C LEU A 38 -3.26 -3.80 8.07
N ASN A 39 -3.05 -2.89 9.02
CA ASN A 39 -4.14 -2.16 9.65
C ASN A 39 -4.42 -0.80 8.98
N GLY A 40 -3.81 -0.53 7.84
CA GLY A 40 -4.05 0.69 7.09
C GLY A 40 -3.46 1.95 7.72
N ARG A 41 -2.53 1.80 8.66
CA ARG A 41 -1.94 2.93 9.37
C ARG A 41 -0.68 3.47 8.71
N SER A 42 -0.11 2.71 7.80
CA SER A 42 0.99 3.18 6.97
C SER A 42 0.86 2.59 5.57
N GLY A 43 1.45 3.26 4.61
CA GLY A 43 1.43 2.83 3.23
C GLY A 43 2.59 1.94 2.87
N ILE A 44 2.62 1.52 1.61
CA ILE A 44 3.68 0.67 1.06
C ILE A 44 4.67 1.55 0.33
N SER A 45 5.91 1.55 0.81
CA SER A 45 7.02 2.23 0.15
C SER A 45 7.55 1.40 -1.01
N ALA A 46 8.42 1.99 -1.82
CA ALA A 46 9.07 1.26 -2.90
C ALA A 46 9.86 0.06 -2.37
N ASP A 47 10.59 0.24 -1.27
CA ASP A 47 11.34 -0.85 -0.65
C ASP A 47 10.41 -1.99 -0.22
N MET A 48 9.31 -1.64 0.45
CA MET A 48 8.35 -2.64 0.89
C MET A 48 7.71 -3.35 -0.29
N ALA A 49 7.39 -2.62 -1.36
CA ALA A 49 6.80 -3.21 -2.57
C ALA A 49 7.74 -4.24 -3.19
N ILE A 50 9.05 -3.97 -3.18
CA ILE A 50 10.05 -4.92 -3.66
C ILE A 50 10.03 -6.18 -2.79
N ARG A 51 10.05 -6.02 -1.48
CA ARG A 51 10.04 -7.15 -0.54
C ARG A 51 8.80 -8.01 -0.70
N ILE A 52 7.64 -7.37 -0.75
CA ILE A 52 6.38 -8.09 -0.94
C ILE A 52 6.35 -8.80 -2.28
N GLY A 53 6.79 -8.13 -3.34
CA GLY A 53 6.83 -8.74 -4.67
C GLY A 53 7.69 -9.99 -4.70
N LEU A 54 8.85 -9.95 -4.06
CA LEU A 54 9.75 -11.11 -3.98
C LEU A 54 9.10 -12.25 -3.21
N LEU A 55 8.46 -11.96 -2.09
CA LEU A 55 7.88 -12.99 -1.25
C LEU A 55 6.63 -13.60 -1.87
N THR A 56 5.79 -12.81 -2.50
CA THR A 56 4.48 -13.25 -3.00
C THR A 56 4.48 -13.53 -4.50
N ARG A 57 5.60 -13.34 -5.19
CA ARG A 57 5.73 -13.52 -6.64
C ARG A 57 4.79 -12.59 -7.40
N THR A 58 4.70 -11.37 -6.93
CA THR A 58 3.97 -10.30 -7.59
C THR A 58 4.95 -9.21 -7.99
N THR A 59 4.47 -8.18 -8.67
CA THR A 59 5.35 -7.09 -9.09
C THR A 59 5.31 -5.95 -8.08
N PRO A 60 6.44 -5.28 -7.82
CA PRO A 60 6.43 -4.09 -6.97
C PRO A 60 5.49 -3.01 -7.51
N GLU A 61 5.44 -2.88 -8.83
CA GLU A 61 4.59 -1.89 -9.48
C GLU A 61 3.11 -2.07 -9.14
N SER A 62 2.65 -3.32 -9.04
CA SER A 62 1.24 -3.58 -8.70
C SER A 62 0.92 -3.09 -7.28
N TRP A 63 1.86 -3.22 -6.35
CA TRP A 63 1.66 -2.76 -4.97
C TRP A 63 1.66 -1.24 -4.90
N LEU A 64 2.56 -0.60 -5.64
CA LEU A 64 2.61 0.86 -5.68
C LEU A 64 1.40 1.44 -6.41
N ALA A 65 0.90 0.77 -7.44
CA ALA A 65 -0.34 1.19 -8.12
C ALA A 65 -1.52 1.14 -7.15
N GLY A 66 -1.62 0.08 -6.35
CA GLY A 66 -2.67 -0.02 -5.33
C GLY A 66 -2.56 1.08 -4.28
N GLN A 67 -1.34 1.38 -3.85
CA GLN A 67 -1.11 2.46 -2.89
C GLN A 67 -1.51 3.82 -3.48
N THR A 68 -1.17 4.07 -4.73
CA THR A 68 -1.52 5.31 -5.40
C THR A 68 -3.04 5.47 -5.49
N LYS A 69 -3.75 4.41 -5.86
CA LYS A 69 -5.22 4.47 -5.92
C LYS A 69 -5.82 4.81 -4.55
N TRP A 70 -5.30 4.18 -3.51
CA TRP A 70 -5.77 4.46 -2.15
C TRP A 70 -5.50 5.92 -1.76
N ASP A 71 -4.26 6.39 -2.01
CA ASP A 71 -3.86 7.74 -1.63
C ASP A 71 -4.71 8.79 -2.36
N LEU A 72 -4.94 8.59 -3.66
CA LEU A 72 -5.76 9.53 -4.44
C LEU A 72 -7.20 9.50 -3.96
N TRP A 73 -7.73 8.35 -3.65
CA TRP A 73 -9.10 8.24 -3.12
C TRP A 73 -9.23 8.97 -1.79
N GLN A 74 -8.27 8.77 -0.88
CA GLN A 74 -8.27 9.46 0.40
C GLN A 74 -8.19 10.98 0.21
N ALA A 75 -7.29 11.44 -0.65
CA ALA A 75 -7.13 12.86 -0.92
C ALA A 75 -8.39 13.45 -1.56
N SER A 76 -9.06 12.69 -2.43
CA SER A 76 -10.26 13.17 -3.12
C SER A 76 -11.48 13.29 -2.21
N ARG A 77 -11.43 12.71 -1.02
CA ARG A 77 -12.52 12.82 -0.06
C ARG A 77 -12.53 14.17 0.64
N LYS A 78 -11.45 14.92 0.53
CA LYS A 78 -11.37 16.28 1.07
C LYS A 78 -11.84 17.26 0.01
N PRO A 79 -12.31 18.46 0.42
CA PRO A 79 -12.64 19.49 -0.56
C PRO A 79 -11.45 19.77 -1.48
N ALA A 80 -11.73 19.95 -2.75
CA ALA A 80 -10.68 20.25 -3.71
C ALA A 80 -9.97 21.55 -3.32
N PRO A 81 -8.64 21.60 -3.43
CA PRO A 81 -7.92 22.83 -3.13
C PRO A 81 -8.28 23.93 -4.13
N ALA A 82 -8.26 25.17 -3.64
CA ALA A 82 -8.58 26.31 -4.49
C ALA A 82 -7.36 26.71 -5.32
N ILE A 83 -7.01 25.86 -6.27
CA ILE A 83 -5.87 26.09 -7.14
C ILE A 83 -6.38 26.56 -8.49
N ARG A 84 -5.95 27.75 -8.89
CA ARG A 84 -6.28 28.28 -10.19
C ARG A 84 -5.29 27.75 -11.22
N PRO A 85 -5.77 27.19 -12.31
CA PRO A 85 -4.85 26.74 -13.36
C PRO A 85 -4.03 27.91 -13.89
N LEU A 86 -2.84 27.62 -14.36
CA LEU A 86 -2.06 28.61 -15.11
C LEU A 86 -2.86 29.00 -16.34
N GLY A 87 -2.54 30.14 -16.91
CA GLY A 87 -3.19 30.60 -18.12
C GLY A 87 -3.11 29.53 -19.21
N ARG A 88 -3.72 29.82 -20.37
CA ARG A 88 -3.80 28.84 -21.42
C ARG A 88 -2.49 28.09 -21.65
N ALA A 89 -2.56 26.77 -21.71
CA ALA A 89 -1.41 25.96 -22.05
C ALA A 89 -1.01 26.24 -23.50
N ALA A 90 0.27 26.38 -23.74
CA ALA A 90 0.78 26.63 -25.06
C ALA A 90 0.64 25.39 -25.95
#